data_e4b4ef7775c5516af477111a85372a14
#
_entry.id   e4b4ef7775c5516af477111a85372a14
#
_cell.length_a   1.000
_cell.length_b   1.000
_cell.length_c   1.000
_cell.angle_alpha   90.00
_cell.angle_beta   90.00
_cell.angle_gamma   90.00
#
_symmetry.space_group_name_H-M   'P 1'
#
loop_
_entity.id
_entity.type
_entity.pdbx_description
1 polymer ?
#
loop_
_entity_poly.entity_id
_entity_poly.type
_entity_poly.pdbx_seq_one_letter_code
_entity_poly.pdbx_strand_id
1 'polypeptide(L)'
;MTDTARGPVPDPAHHLAYRACRENITRLVTSGLSVAELPVPACPGWSVRDLVGHLVLVCRMAVDEDPGEISEPPPPPPGIPVHELVTTWAALEEQLPGVLPRAEWLRRRILPLDALSHELDLRTALGLPPPDGSPALADALDLAVMGFTLSLHGHGLPALRVRTPDREWTAGEGEPAVTLGGGSLEVFRALTGRRTVRQIGELSWSTSPAAWLPAFTWGPFTPPTRAVEEAARTPM
;
A
#
# COMPACT_ATOMS: atom_id res chain seq x y z
N MET A 1 -26.01 26.54 -25.41
CA MET A 1 -24.59 26.11 -25.50
C MET A 1 -24.21 25.63 -24.14
N THR A 2 -24.31 24.34 -23.91
CA THR A 2 -24.00 23.67 -22.63
C THR A 2 -22.51 23.35 -22.67
N ASP A 3 -21.76 24.04 -21.80
CA ASP A 3 -20.37 23.77 -21.50
C ASP A 3 -20.28 22.37 -20.86
N THR A 4 -19.83 21.42 -21.66
CA THR A 4 -19.60 20.05 -21.19
C THR A 4 -18.35 20.11 -20.32
N ALA A 5 -18.52 20.19 -19.00
CA ALA A 5 -17.44 20.10 -18.02
C ALA A 5 -16.60 18.87 -18.34
N ARG A 6 -15.43 19.08 -18.94
CA ARG A 6 -14.37 18.08 -19.04
C ARG A 6 -14.04 17.66 -17.62
N GLY A 7 -14.36 16.42 -17.27
CA GLY A 7 -13.90 15.82 -16.04
C GLY A 7 -12.38 15.95 -15.91
N PRO A 8 -11.82 15.93 -14.70
CA PRO A 8 -10.40 16.12 -14.50
C PRO A 8 -9.60 15.14 -15.37
N VAL A 9 -8.67 15.68 -16.16
CA VAL A 9 -7.73 14.89 -16.97
C VAL A 9 -7.01 13.93 -16.02
N PRO A 10 -6.95 12.62 -16.36
CA PRO A 10 -6.25 11.66 -15.51
C PRO A 10 -4.82 12.12 -15.31
N ASP A 11 -4.36 12.14 -14.07
CA ASP A 11 -2.96 12.39 -13.78
C ASP A 11 -2.14 11.17 -14.23
N PRO A 12 -1.32 11.26 -15.28
CA PRO A 12 -0.50 10.16 -15.74
C PRO A 12 0.52 9.70 -14.69
N ALA A 13 0.77 10.52 -13.66
CA ALA A 13 1.72 10.22 -12.60
C ALA A 13 1.33 8.97 -11.80
N HIS A 14 0.05 8.76 -11.49
CA HIS A 14 -0.39 7.58 -10.74
C HIS A 14 -0.17 6.28 -11.52
N HIS A 15 -0.41 6.27 -12.82
CA HIS A 15 -0.16 5.12 -13.67
C HIS A 15 1.35 4.82 -13.78
N LEU A 16 2.18 5.87 -13.95
CA LEU A 16 3.64 5.71 -13.98
C LEU A 16 4.19 5.21 -12.64
N ALA A 17 3.64 5.68 -11.53
CA ALA A 17 4.01 5.22 -10.20
C ALA A 17 3.66 3.73 -9.99
N TYR A 18 2.46 3.33 -10.39
CA TYR A 18 2.04 1.93 -10.37
C TYR A 18 2.93 1.04 -11.24
N ARG A 19 3.19 1.46 -12.48
CA ARG A 19 4.09 0.75 -13.42
C ARG A 19 5.47 0.56 -12.82
N ALA A 20 6.04 1.56 -12.19
CA ALA A 20 7.35 1.47 -11.55
C ALA A 20 7.37 0.38 -10.46
N CYS A 21 6.36 0.32 -9.59
CA CYS A 21 6.23 -0.75 -8.58
C CYS A 21 6.09 -2.13 -9.25
N ARG A 22 5.22 -2.27 -10.27
CA ARG A 22 5.08 -3.54 -11.01
C ARG A 22 6.40 -4.01 -11.60
N GLU A 23 7.15 -3.11 -12.25
CA GLU A 23 8.45 -3.45 -12.85
C GLU A 23 9.48 -3.84 -11.80
N ASN A 24 9.49 -3.16 -10.65
CA ASN A 24 10.35 -3.51 -9.52
C ASN A 24 10.04 -4.92 -9.01
N ILE A 25 8.76 -5.20 -8.73
CA ILE A 25 8.30 -6.51 -8.27
C ILE A 25 8.66 -7.59 -9.30
N THR A 26 8.38 -7.34 -10.59
CA THR A 26 8.73 -8.28 -11.67
C THR A 26 10.21 -8.61 -11.64
N ARG A 27 11.11 -7.62 -11.55
CA ARG A 27 12.55 -7.85 -11.45
C ARG A 27 12.94 -8.69 -10.23
N LEU A 28 12.34 -8.40 -9.08
CA LEU A 28 12.63 -9.12 -7.83
C LEU A 28 12.25 -10.61 -7.94
N VAL A 29 11.09 -10.93 -8.53
CA VAL A 29 10.60 -12.32 -8.59
C VAL A 29 11.16 -13.11 -9.78
N THR A 30 11.78 -12.44 -10.77
CA THR A 30 12.36 -13.09 -11.96
C THR A 30 13.88 -13.11 -11.96
N SER A 31 14.55 -12.65 -10.91
CA SER A 31 16.01 -12.50 -10.82
C SER A 31 16.82 -13.83 -10.73
N GLY A 32 16.21 -14.97 -11.06
CA GLY A 32 16.89 -16.26 -11.17
C GLY A 32 16.87 -17.13 -9.90
N LEU A 33 16.39 -16.60 -8.78
CA LEU A 33 16.15 -17.38 -7.56
C LEU A 33 14.73 -17.96 -7.59
N SER A 34 14.58 -19.21 -7.13
CA SER A 34 13.24 -19.79 -6.92
C SER A 34 12.62 -19.19 -5.65
N VAL A 35 12.03 -18.01 -5.78
CA VAL A 35 11.45 -17.27 -4.65
C VAL A 35 9.94 -17.49 -4.48
N ALA A 36 9.31 -18.17 -5.43
CA ALA A 36 7.85 -18.30 -5.52
C ALA A 36 7.18 -18.81 -4.24
N GLU A 37 7.82 -19.75 -3.56
CA GLU A 37 7.27 -20.40 -2.36
C GLU A 37 7.75 -19.75 -1.05
N LEU A 38 8.57 -18.69 -1.12
CA LEU A 38 8.99 -18.00 0.11
C LEU A 38 7.78 -17.36 0.79
N PRO A 39 7.67 -17.49 2.10
CA PRO A 39 6.59 -16.84 2.84
C PRO A 39 6.78 -15.32 2.86
N VAL A 40 5.68 -14.58 2.84
CA VAL A 40 5.67 -13.12 2.96
C VAL A 40 5.24 -12.76 4.39
N PRO A 41 6.15 -12.35 5.28
CA PRO A 41 5.85 -12.14 6.70
C PRO A 41 4.78 -11.08 6.98
N ALA A 42 4.65 -10.09 6.10
CA ALA A 42 3.64 -9.04 6.21
C ALA A 42 2.23 -9.51 5.76
N CYS A 43 2.14 -10.65 5.07
CA CYS A 43 0.91 -11.24 4.56
C CYS A 43 0.81 -12.68 5.08
N PRO A 44 0.39 -12.91 6.33
CA PRO A 44 0.37 -14.24 6.94
C PRO A 44 -0.38 -15.27 6.09
N GLY A 45 0.28 -16.40 5.83
CA GLY A 45 -0.27 -17.47 5.01
C GLY A 45 -0.03 -17.32 3.50
N TRP A 46 0.57 -16.22 3.04
CA TRP A 46 0.90 -16.00 1.63
C TRP A 46 2.35 -16.33 1.32
N SER A 47 2.54 -16.94 0.15
CA SER A 47 3.82 -17.03 -0.52
C SER A 47 4.05 -15.80 -1.43
N VAL A 48 5.26 -15.67 -1.96
CA VAL A 48 5.57 -14.66 -3.00
C VAL A 48 4.67 -14.85 -4.22
N ARG A 49 4.36 -16.09 -4.61
CA ARG A 49 3.41 -16.38 -5.71
C ARG A 49 2.02 -15.83 -5.40
N ASP A 50 1.53 -16.05 -4.18
CA ASP A 50 0.20 -15.58 -3.78
C ASP A 50 0.13 -14.05 -3.78
N LEU A 51 1.20 -13.38 -3.31
CA LEU A 51 1.30 -11.92 -3.36
C LEU A 51 1.27 -11.41 -4.81
N VAL A 52 2.04 -12.00 -5.73
CA VAL A 52 2.01 -11.58 -7.15
C VAL A 52 0.64 -11.86 -7.77
N GLY A 53 0.03 -13.00 -7.44
CA GLY A 53 -1.31 -13.34 -7.90
C GLY A 53 -2.38 -12.38 -7.41
N HIS A 54 -2.28 -11.93 -6.16
CA HIS A 54 -3.14 -10.87 -5.62
C HIS A 54 -3.03 -9.58 -6.44
N LEU A 55 -1.82 -9.10 -6.73
CA LEU A 55 -1.60 -7.89 -7.53
C LEU A 55 -2.14 -8.02 -8.96
N VAL A 56 -2.03 -9.20 -9.56
CA VAL A 56 -2.66 -9.50 -10.87
C VAL A 56 -4.18 -9.37 -10.77
N LEU A 57 -4.79 -9.93 -9.72
CA LEU A 57 -6.22 -9.89 -9.52
C LEU A 57 -6.72 -8.46 -9.29
N VAL A 58 -6.06 -7.68 -8.43
CA VAL A 58 -6.39 -6.27 -8.18
C VAL A 58 -6.30 -5.44 -9.48
N CYS A 59 -5.26 -5.68 -10.31
CA CYS A 59 -5.14 -5.03 -11.61
C CYS A 59 -6.28 -5.43 -12.56
N ARG A 60 -6.67 -6.70 -12.60
CA ARG A 60 -7.80 -7.19 -13.39
C ARG A 60 -9.11 -6.55 -12.97
N MET A 61 -9.40 -6.51 -11.67
CA MET A 61 -10.60 -5.85 -11.15
C MET A 61 -10.66 -4.37 -11.57
N ALA A 62 -9.52 -3.70 -11.63
CA ALA A 62 -9.46 -2.31 -12.11
C ALA A 62 -9.71 -2.19 -13.61
N VAL A 63 -9.21 -3.14 -14.41
CA VAL A 63 -9.43 -3.18 -15.89
C VAL A 63 -10.90 -3.53 -16.22
N ASP A 64 -11.45 -4.51 -15.52
CA ASP A 64 -12.82 -4.99 -15.77
C ASP A 64 -13.89 -4.03 -15.18
N GLU A 65 -13.47 -2.94 -14.54
CA GLU A 65 -14.35 -1.99 -13.84
C GLU A 65 -15.27 -2.69 -12.81
N ASP A 66 -14.81 -3.81 -12.27
CA ASP A 66 -15.57 -4.59 -11.29
C ASP A 66 -15.68 -3.83 -9.96
N PRO A 67 -16.92 -3.52 -9.48
CA PRO A 67 -17.13 -2.86 -8.20
C PRO A 67 -16.89 -3.76 -6.99
N GLY A 68 -16.38 -5.00 -7.16
CA GLY A 68 -16.12 -5.93 -6.09
C GLY A 68 -15.46 -5.31 -4.86
N GLU A 69 -15.75 -5.82 -3.69
CA GLU A 69 -15.14 -5.32 -2.45
C GLU A 69 -13.62 -5.47 -2.51
N ILE A 70 -12.93 -4.31 -2.48
CA ILE A 70 -11.46 -4.23 -2.50
C ILE A 70 -10.86 -4.76 -1.18
N SER A 71 -11.71 -5.03 -0.18
CA SER A 71 -11.30 -5.35 1.19
C SER A 71 -10.48 -6.64 1.32
N GLU A 72 -10.73 -7.67 0.51
CA GLU A 72 -9.92 -8.90 0.47
C GLU A 72 -10.18 -9.65 -0.85
N PRO A 73 -9.39 -9.38 -1.90
CA PRO A 73 -9.47 -10.21 -3.10
C PRO A 73 -9.12 -11.66 -2.74
N PRO A 74 -9.84 -12.64 -3.29
CA PRO A 74 -9.55 -14.03 -3.04
C PRO A 74 -8.11 -14.37 -3.44
N PRO A 75 -7.47 -15.35 -2.78
CA PRO A 75 -6.14 -15.79 -3.19
C PRO A 75 -6.18 -16.28 -4.64
N PRO A 76 -5.09 -16.07 -5.40
CA PRO A 76 -5.03 -16.52 -6.78
C PRO A 76 -5.21 -18.04 -6.85
N PRO A 77 -5.72 -18.57 -7.97
CA PRO A 77 -5.83 -20.01 -8.16
C PRO A 77 -4.47 -20.68 -7.93
N PRO A 78 -4.41 -21.78 -7.17
CA PRO A 78 -3.15 -22.47 -6.90
C PRO A 78 -2.52 -22.99 -8.20
N GLY A 79 -1.20 -22.96 -8.28
CA GLY A 79 -0.44 -23.63 -9.35
C GLY A 79 -0.07 -22.78 -10.55
N ILE A 80 -0.45 -21.50 -10.63
CA ILE A 80 0.01 -20.62 -11.73
C ILE A 80 1.48 -20.24 -11.47
N PRO A 81 2.40 -20.51 -12.42
CA PRO A 81 3.78 -20.09 -12.28
C PRO A 81 3.96 -18.58 -12.22
N VAL A 82 4.91 -18.07 -11.41
CA VAL A 82 5.15 -16.64 -11.25
C VAL A 82 5.43 -15.92 -12.58
N HIS A 83 6.13 -16.57 -13.52
CA HIS A 83 6.41 -15.96 -14.82
C HIS A 83 5.15 -15.75 -15.67
N GLU A 84 4.14 -16.60 -15.55
CA GLU A 84 2.83 -16.41 -16.21
C GLU A 84 2.04 -15.27 -15.51
N LEU A 85 2.10 -15.20 -14.18
CA LEU A 85 1.47 -14.12 -13.43
C LEU A 85 2.03 -12.76 -13.82
N VAL A 86 3.35 -12.58 -13.86
CA VAL A 86 3.95 -11.29 -14.23
C VAL A 86 3.71 -10.93 -15.70
N THR A 87 3.61 -11.92 -16.60
CA THR A 87 3.24 -11.71 -18.01
C THR A 87 1.79 -11.23 -18.12
N THR A 88 0.88 -11.88 -17.42
CA THR A 88 -0.53 -11.49 -17.35
C THR A 88 -0.68 -10.10 -16.76
N TRP A 89 0.07 -9.80 -15.69
CA TRP A 89 0.06 -8.48 -15.05
C TRP A 89 0.50 -7.37 -16.00
N ALA A 90 1.57 -7.59 -16.74
CA ALA A 90 2.04 -6.62 -17.73
C ALA A 90 0.98 -6.33 -18.81
N ALA A 91 0.32 -7.37 -19.34
CA ALA A 91 -0.74 -7.23 -20.33
C ALA A 91 -2.00 -6.52 -19.80
N LEU A 92 -2.32 -6.71 -18.51
CA LEU A 92 -3.41 -5.98 -17.85
C LEU A 92 -3.03 -4.51 -17.62
N GLU A 93 -1.81 -4.25 -17.16
CA GLU A 93 -1.33 -2.88 -16.90
C GLU A 93 -1.38 -2.01 -18.16
N GLU A 94 -1.09 -2.56 -19.32
CA GLU A 94 -1.18 -1.84 -20.61
C GLU A 94 -2.61 -1.35 -20.93
N GLN A 95 -3.64 -1.95 -20.33
CA GLN A 95 -5.04 -1.56 -20.52
C GLN A 95 -5.50 -0.44 -19.58
N LEU A 96 -4.81 -0.25 -18.44
CA LEU A 96 -5.17 0.74 -17.43
C LEU A 96 -5.31 2.18 -17.96
N PRO A 97 -4.48 2.70 -18.88
CA PRO A 97 -4.66 4.04 -19.42
C PRO A 97 -6.00 4.27 -20.12
N GLY A 98 -6.63 3.20 -20.62
CA GLY A 98 -7.94 3.27 -21.25
C GLY A 98 -9.11 3.32 -20.26
N VAL A 99 -8.96 2.76 -19.08
CA VAL A 99 -10.02 2.59 -18.07
C VAL A 99 -9.89 3.53 -16.88
N LEU A 100 -8.68 3.76 -16.37
CA LEU A 100 -8.44 4.66 -15.23
C LEU A 100 -9.02 6.06 -15.36
N PRO A 101 -9.09 6.70 -16.56
CA PRO A 101 -9.76 7.98 -16.71
C PRO A 101 -11.22 8.00 -16.29
N ARG A 102 -11.90 6.85 -16.39
CA ARG A 102 -13.32 6.69 -16.07
C ARG A 102 -13.54 6.10 -14.67
N ALA A 103 -12.50 5.49 -14.11
CA ALA A 103 -12.58 4.86 -12.79
C ALA A 103 -12.83 5.89 -11.70
N GLU A 104 -13.49 5.47 -10.63
CA GLU A 104 -13.63 6.27 -9.42
C GLU A 104 -12.26 6.72 -8.90
N TRP A 105 -12.23 7.91 -8.30
CA TRP A 105 -11.02 8.52 -7.77
C TRP A 105 -10.23 7.58 -6.83
N LEU A 106 -10.91 6.84 -5.95
CA LEU A 106 -10.29 5.91 -5.01
C LEU A 106 -9.57 4.77 -5.72
N ARG A 107 -10.20 4.17 -6.75
CA ARG A 107 -9.60 3.06 -7.52
C ARG A 107 -8.28 3.44 -8.17
N ARG A 108 -8.19 4.65 -8.71
CA ARG A 108 -6.94 5.14 -9.33
C ARG A 108 -5.79 5.26 -8.35
N ARG A 109 -6.09 5.57 -7.08
CA ARG A 109 -5.08 5.80 -6.04
C ARG A 109 -4.73 4.55 -5.25
N ILE A 110 -5.65 3.59 -5.17
CA ILE A 110 -5.40 2.37 -4.41
C ILE A 110 -4.36 1.47 -5.11
N LEU A 111 -4.32 1.45 -6.45
CA LEU A 111 -3.36 0.63 -7.20
C LEU A 111 -1.90 0.94 -6.84
N PRO A 112 -1.41 2.21 -6.91
CA PRO A 112 -0.03 2.50 -6.52
C PRO A 112 0.22 2.31 -5.02
N LEU A 113 -0.77 2.53 -4.14
CA LEU A 113 -0.63 2.26 -2.70
C LEU A 113 -0.44 0.76 -2.45
N ASP A 114 -1.29 -0.08 -3.05
CA ASP A 114 -1.27 -1.52 -2.91
C ASP A 114 0.05 -2.10 -3.48
N ALA A 115 0.40 -1.71 -4.70
CA ALA A 115 1.65 -2.15 -5.34
C ALA A 115 2.90 -1.75 -4.55
N LEU A 116 2.95 -0.53 -4.00
CA LEU A 116 4.07 -0.09 -3.16
C LEU A 116 4.12 -0.88 -1.84
N SER A 117 2.97 -1.08 -1.20
CA SER A 117 2.91 -1.88 0.04
C SER A 117 3.51 -3.26 -0.18
N HIS A 118 3.12 -3.92 -1.25
CA HIS A 118 3.56 -5.27 -1.58
C HIS A 118 4.98 -5.33 -2.17
N GLU A 119 5.47 -4.27 -2.82
CA GLU A 119 6.89 -4.18 -3.16
C GLU A 119 7.77 -4.18 -1.89
N LEU A 120 7.37 -3.40 -0.88
CA LEU A 120 8.07 -3.34 0.41
C LEU A 120 7.96 -4.65 1.19
N ASP A 121 6.81 -5.31 1.15
CA ASP A 121 6.59 -6.61 1.77
C ASP A 121 7.49 -7.69 1.13
N LEU A 122 7.56 -7.70 -0.21
CA LEU A 122 8.43 -8.60 -0.96
C LEU A 122 9.91 -8.35 -0.66
N ARG A 123 10.35 -7.09 -0.63
CA ARG A 123 11.74 -6.75 -0.27
C ARG A 123 12.08 -7.24 1.14
N THR A 124 11.16 -7.09 2.08
CA THR A 124 11.32 -7.61 3.44
C THR A 124 11.45 -9.13 3.45
N ALA A 125 10.60 -9.85 2.71
CA ALA A 125 10.65 -11.31 2.59
C ALA A 125 11.98 -11.80 1.98
N LEU A 126 12.55 -11.04 1.05
CA LEU A 126 13.83 -11.33 0.39
C LEU A 126 15.07 -10.83 1.15
N GLY A 127 14.88 -10.17 2.31
CA GLY A 127 15.98 -9.56 3.07
C GLY A 127 16.68 -8.40 2.37
N LEU A 128 15.98 -7.73 1.45
CA LEU A 128 16.48 -6.60 0.67
C LEU A 128 16.12 -5.27 1.31
N PRO A 129 16.93 -4.23 1.14
CA PRO A 129 16.58 -2.87 1.60
C PRO A 129 15.38 -2.32 0.82
N PRO A 130 14.67 -1.33 1.39
CA PRO A 130 13.69 -0.57 0.62
C PRO A 130 14.36 0.10 -0.60
N PRO A 131 13.59 0.49 -1.63
CA PRO A 131 14.16 1.21 -2.77
C PRO A 131 14.68 2.60 -2.32
N ASP A 132 15.71 3.10 -3.00
CA ASP A 132 16.27 4.45 -2.74
C ASP A 132 15.29 5.60 -2.98
N GLY A 133 14.11 5.30 -3.46
CA GLY A 133 13.00 6.20 -3.68
C GLY A 133 11.87 5.46 -4.39
N SER A 134 10.65 5.95 -4.27
CA SER A 134 9.50 5.43 -5.01
C SER A 134 8.62 6.58 -5.46
N PRO A 135 8.31 6.65 -6.77
CA PRO A 135 7.38 7.67 -7.27
C PRO A 135 5.95 7.48 -6.71
N ALA A 136 5.63 6.30 -6.19
CA ALA A 136 4.34 6.02 -5.58
C ALA A 136 4.21 6.53 -4.13
N LEU A 137 5.32 6.79 -3.43
CA LEU A 137 5.28 6.99 -1.98
C LEU A 137 4.48 8.22 -1.55
N ALA A 138 4.60 9.33 -2.26
CA ALA A 138 3.90 10.56 -1.92
C ALA A 138 2.38 10.39 -2.03
N ASP A 139 1.90 9.84 -3.15
CA ASP A 139 0.48 9.60 -3.39
C ASP A 139 -0.09 8.50 -2.48
N ALA A 140 0.70 7.46 -2.22
CA ALA A 140 0.33 6.40 -1.30
C ALA A 140 0.18 6.92 0.15
N LEU A 141 1.07 7.82 0.58
CA LEU A 141 0.95 8.51 1.87
C LEU A 141 -0.30 9.40 1.93
N ASP A 142 -0.59 10.17 0.88
CA ASP A 142 -1.81 11.00 0.82
C ASP A 142 -3.05 10.13 1.03
N LEU A 143 -3.13 8.97 0.36
CA LEU A 143 -4.26 8.05 0.49
C LEU A 143 -4.29 7.38 1.88
N ALA A 144 -3.14 6.96 2.40
CA ALA A 144 -3.05 6.33 3.72
C ALA A 144 -3.47 7.30 4.84
N VAL A 145 -3.02 8.55 4.79
CA VAL A 145 -3.42 9.59 5.75
C VAL A 145 -4.92 9.89 5.65
N MET A 146 -5.46 9.94 4.43
CA MET A 146 -6.90 10.13 4.24
C MET A 146 -7.72 8.99 4.86
N GLY A 147 -7.33 7.73 4.62
CA GLY A 147 -7.99 6.59 5.25
C GLY A 147 -7.84 6.60 6.78
N PHE A 148 -6.68 6.97 7.28
CA PHE A 148 -6.43 7.13 8.71
C PHE A 148 -7.29 8.24 9.34
N THR A 149 -7.58 9.32 8.60
CA THR A 149 -8.54 10.36 9.03
C THR A 149 -9.89 9.77 9.38
N LEU A 150 -10.41 8.86 8.56
CA LEU A 150 -11.69 8.18 8.83
C LEU A 150 -11.62 7.33 10.11
N SER A 151 -10.48 6.70 10.36
CA SER A 151 -10.26 5.94 11.59
C SER A 151 -10.22 6.84 12.82
N LEU A 152 -9.52 7.96 12.78
CA LEU A 152 -9.52 8.94 13.89
C LEU A 152 -10.94 9.40 14.21
N HIS A 153 -11.72 9.70 13.19
CA HIS A 153 -13.13 10.10 13.36
C HIS A 153 -13.95 8.97 14.01
N GLY A 154 -13.79 7.74 13.53
CA GLY A 154 -14.47 6.56 14.08
C GLY A 154 -14.14 6.28 15.55
N HIS A 155 -12.93 6.68 16.01
CA HIS A 155 -12.50 6.59 17.41
C HIS A 155 -12.83 7.83 18.25
N GLY A 156 -13.46 8.85 17.65
CA GLY A 156 -13.75 10.12 18.36
C GLY A 156 -12.48 10.87 18.76
N LEU A 157 -11.38 10.70 18.03
CA LEU A 157 -10.09 11.31 18.33
C LEU A 157 -9.98 12.69 17.66
N PRO A 158 -9.29 13.66 18.29
CA PRO A 158 -9.01 14.93 17.67
C PRO A 158 -8.04 14.79 16.51
N ALA A 159 -7.89 15.87 15.72
CA ALA A 159 -6.96 15.88 14.60
C ALA A 159 -5.53 15.59 15.05
N LEU A 160 -4.80 14.89 14.17
CA LEU A 160 -3.41 14.50 14.33
C LEU A 160 -2.59 15.08 13.17
N ARG A 161 -1.48 15.73 13.47
CA ARG A 161 -0.51 16.17 12.47
C ARG A 161 0.43 15.02 12.14
N VAL A 162 0.50 14.63 10.88
CA VAL A 162 1.48 13.65 10.37
C VAL A 162 2.60 14.44 9.69
N ARG A 163 3.85 14.23 10.11
CA ARG A 163 5.01 14.92 9.56
C ARG A 163 6.07 13.94 9.08
N THR A 164 6.51 14.13 7.85
CA THR A 164 7.70 13.48 7.28
C THR A 164 8.74 14.55 6.91
N PRO A 165 9.98 14.17 6.52
CA PRO A 165 10.97 15.16 6.08
C PRO A 165 10.50 16.06 4.94
N ASP A 166 9.64 15.54 4.06
CA ASP A 166 9.26 16.21 2.81
C ASP A 166 7.86 16.83 2.85
N ARG A 167 6.98 16.37 3.75
CA ARG A 167 5.56 16.77 3.77
C ARG A 167 4.94 16.72 5.16
N GLU A 168 3.84 17.46 5.27
CA GLU A 168 3.00 17.48 6.47
C GLU A 168 1.53 17.37 6.07
N TRP A 169 0.75 16.65 6.87
CA TRP A 169 -0.70 16.48 6.72
C TRP A 169 -1.39 16.72 8.05
N THR A 170 -2.66 17.13 7.98
CA THR A 170 -3.59 17.06 9.11
C THR A 170 -4.56 15.91 8.87
N ALA A 171 -4.48 14.86 9.68
CA ALA A 171 -5.46 13.79 9.73
C ALA A 171 -6.54 14.14 10.73
N GLY A 172 -7.80 14.19 10.31
CA GLY A 172 -8.93 14.65 11.11
C GLY A 172 -9.30 16.10 10.85
N GLU A 173 -10.26 16.63 11.64
CA GLU A 173 -10.76 17.99 11.50
C GLU A 173 -10.30 18.90 12.64
N GLY A 174 -10.05 20.16 12.33
CA GLY A 174 -9.62 21.18 13.29
C GLY A 174 -8.13 21.25 13.54
N GLU A 175 -7.72 21.93 14.60
CA GLU A 175 -6.32 22.06 14.97
C GLU A 175 -5.77 20.74 15.52
N PRO A 176 -4.62 20.27 15.03
CA PRO A 176 -4.03 19.03 15.50
C PRO A 176 -3.63 19.10 16.97
N ALA A 177 -4.14 18.15 17.76
CA ALA A 177 -3.83 18.03 19.18
C ALA A 177 -2.45 17.38 19.45
N VAL A 178 -1.93 16.62 18.47
CA VAL A 178 -0.67 15.90 18.57
C VAL A 178 0.02 15.85 17.22
N THR A 179 1.34 15.68 17.22
CA THR A 179 2.13 15.44 16.01
C THR A 179 2.75 14.04 16.07
N LEU A 180 2.59 13.28 14.98
CA LEU A 180 3.32 12.07 14.66
C LEU A 180 4.36 12.40 13.59
N GLY A 181 5.64 12.21 13.90
CA GLY A 181 6.74 12.42 12.96
C GLY A 181 7.51 11.13 12.69
N GLY A 182 8.12 11.04 11.50
CA GLY A 182 8.98 9.92 11.12
C GLY A 182 9.48 10.01 9.69
N GLY A 183 10.36 9.09 9.31
CA GLY A 183 10.74 8.92 7.90
C GLY A 183 9.51 8.52 7.06
N SER A 184 9.46 8.98 5.81
CA SER A 184 8.29 8.79 4.93
C SER A 184 7.86 7.33 4.79
N LEU A 185 8.82 6.40 4.61
CA LEU A 185 8.55 4.95 4.55
C LEU A 185 8.08 4.39 5.90
N GLU A 186 8.62 4.87 7.02
CA GLU A 186 8.23 4.40 8.34
C GLU A 186 6.79 4.81 8.68
N VAL A 187 6.45 6.06 8.39
CA VAL A 187 5.07 6.56 8.53
C VAL A 187 4.11 5.78 7.62
N PHE A 188 4.49 5.57 6.36
CA PHE A 188 3.68 4.77 5.43
C PHE A 188 3.45 3.36 5.96
N ARG A 189 4.51 2.66 6.40
CA ARG A 189 4.41 1.30 6.93
C ARG A 189 3.62 1.24 8.24
N ALA A 190 3.67 2.28 9.07
CA ALA A 190 2.84 2.39 10.26
C ALA A 190 1.36 2.51 9.90
N LEU A 191 1.02 3.38 8.96
CA LEU A 191 -0.36 3.60 8.52
C LEU A 191 -0.96 2.41 7.75
N THR A 192 -0.12 1.58 7.14
CA THR A 192 -0.55 0.43 6.34
C THR A 192 -0.40 -0.92 7.07
N GLY A 193 -0.32 -0.92 8.41
CA GLY A 193 -0.33 -2.14 9.20
C GLY A 193 0.96 -2.98 9.11
N ARG A 194 2.10 -2.37 8.81
CA ARG A 194 3.41 -3.05 8.70
C ARG A 194 4.35 -2.70 9.86
N ARG A 195 3.83 -2.04 10.89
CA ARG A 195 4.55 -1.76 12.15
C ARG A 195 3.72 -2.24 13.33
N THR A 196 4.38 -2.87 14.30
CA THR A 196 3.75 -3.25 15.56
C THR A 196 3.32 -2.00 16.33
N VAL A 197 2.36 -2.15 17.24
CA VAL A 197 1.95 -1.06 18.15
C VAL A 197 3.16 -0.46 18.89
N ARG A 198 4.15 -1.30 19.29
CA ARG A 198 5.40 -0.84 19.92
C ARG A 198 6.21 0.05 18.95
N GLN A 199 6.44 -0.40 17.71
CA GLN A 199 7.19 0.39 16.71
C GLN A 199 6.47 1.69 16.36
N ILE A 200 5.13 1.69 16.28
CA ILE A 200 4.34 2.91 16.09
C ILE A 200 4.55 3.87 17.28
N GLY A 201 4.53 3.34 18.51
CA GLY A 201 4.76 4.14 19.70
C GLY A 201 6.19 4.72 19.82
N GLU A 202 7.17 4.10 19.16
CA GLU A 202 8.57 4.54 19.09
C GLU A 202 8.83 5.62 18.03
N LEU A 203 7.84 5.94 17.16
CA LEU A 203 7.94 7.08 16.25
C LEU A 203 7.99 8.40 17.02
N SER A 204 8.29 9.49 16.33
CA SER A 204 8.40 10.81 16.95
C SER A 204 7.02 11.40 17.27
N TRP A 205 6.57 11.25 18.50
CA TRP A 205 5.31 11.81 18.98
C TRP A 205 5.55 13.07 19.82
N SER A 206 4.72 14.11 19.63
CA SER A 206 4.81 15.32 20.44
C SER A 206 4.28 15.15 21.88
N THR A 207 3.52 14.07 22.13
CA THR A 207 3.02 13.67 23.46
C THR A 207 2.80 12.15 23.47
N SER A 208 2.28 11.57 24.56
CA SER A 208 2.00 10.13 24.64
C SER A 208 1.08 9.66 23.51
N PRO A 209 1.46 8.62 22.75
CA PRO A 209 0.65 8.10 21.64
C PRO A 209 -0.54 7.24 22.07
N ALA A 210 -0.63 6.87 23.35
CA ALA A 210 -1.51 5.80 23.85
C ALA A 210 -2.98 5.93 23.38
N ALA A 211 -3.51 7.14 23.33
CA ALA A 211 -4.88 7.38 22.89
C ALA A 211 -5.10 7.16 21.39
N TRP A 212 -4.06 7.35 20.57
CA TRP A 212 -4.12 7.25 19.11
C TRP A 212 -3.76 5.86 18.57
N LEU A 213 -3.04 5.04 19.34
CA LEU A 213 -2.60 3.70 18.89
C LEU A 213 -3.75 2.81 18.39
N PRO A 214 -4.95 2.76 19.00
CA PRO A 214 -6.06 1.96 18.49
C PRO A 214 -6.51 2.35 17.08
N ALA A 215 -6.37 3.62 16.68
CA ALA A 215 -6.77 4.10 15.37
C ALA A 215 -5.90 3.56 14.22
N PHE A 216 -4.74 2.95 14.51
CA PHE A 216 -3.91 2.30 13.48
C PHE A 216 -4.48 0.96 12.98
N THR A 217 -5.59 0.49 13.55
CA THR A 217 -6.40 -0.59 12.96
C THR A 217 -7.53 0.04 12.16
N TRP A 218 -7.44 0.02 10.82
CA TRP A 218 -8.43 0.60 9.94
C TRP A 218 -8.42 -0.04 8.53
N GLY A 219 -9.60 -0.10 7.88
CA GLY A 219 -9.74 -0.80 6.61
C GLY A 219 -9.15 -2.22 6.72
N PRO A 220 -8.31 -2.65 5.78
CA PRO A 220 -7.64 -3.95 5.85
C PRO A 220 -6.37 -3.94 6.73
N PHE A 221 -5.99 -2.81 7.31
CA PHE A 221 -4.72 -2.65 8.00
C PHE A 221 -4.85 -2.87 9.50
N THR A 222 -4.03 -3.79 10.01
CA THR A 222 -3.91 -4.07 11.45
C THR A 222 -2.44 -4.19 11.83
N PRO A 223 -1.97 -3.47 12.87
CA PRO A 223 -0.62 -3.63 13.38
C PRO A 223 -0.30 -5.09 13.73
N PRO A 224 0.80 -5.67 13.21
CA PRO A 224 1.16 -7.04 13.51
C PRO A 224 1.62 -7.17 14.97
N THR A 225 1.50 -8.37 15.53
CA THR A 225 1.98 -8.66 16.89
C THR A 225 3.50 -8.81 16.98
N ARG A 226 4.17 -9.16 15.88
CA ARG A 226 5.63 -9.26 15.74
C ARG A 226 6.09 -8.39 14.58
N ALA A 227 7.30 -7.82 14.71
CA ALA A 227 7.89 -7.04 13.62
C ALA A 227 8.07 -7.92 12.38
N VAL A 228 7.63 -7.43 11.21
CA VAL A 228 7.68 -8.19 9.95
C VAL A 228 9.12 -8.53 9.55
N GLU A 229 10.09 -7.68 9.91
CA GLU A 229 11.52 -7.91 9.67
C GLU A 229 12.11 -9.01 10.56
N GLU A 230 11.58 -9.20 11.77
CA GLU A 230 11.96 -10.29 12.67
C GLU A 230 11.37 -11.62 12.19
N ALA A 231 10.12 -11.58 11.73
CA ALA A 231 9.45 -12.75 11.17
C ALA A 231 10.16 -13.25 9.89
N ALA A 232 10.69 -12.35 9.07
CA ALA A 232 11.46 -12.70 7.87
C ALA A 232 12.79 -13.43 8.18
N ARG A 233 13.39 -13.20 9.35
CA ARG A 233 14.67 -13.80 9.77
C ARG A 233 14.53 -15.11 10.52
N THR A 234 13.34 -15.53 10.85
CA THR A 234 13.10 -16.80 11.56
C THR A 234 12.83 -17.89 10.53
N PRO A 235 13.76 -18.84 10.28
CA PRO A 235 13.49 -19.99 9.41
C PRO A 235 12.36 -20.81 10.04
N MET A 236 11.44 -21.25 9.19
CA MET A 236 10.43 -22.27 9.56
C MET A 236 11.08 -23.64 9.69
#